data_2b61f0e21d33b38da9e347b6ffa70c1e
#
_entry.id   2b61f0e21d33b38da9e347b6ffa70c1e
#
_cell.length_a   1.000
_cell.length_b   1.000
_cell.length_c   1.000
_cell.angle_alpha   90.00
_cell.angle_beta   90.00
_cell.angle_gamma   90.00
#
_symmetry.space_group_name_H-M   'P 1'
#
loop_
_entity.id
_entity.type
_entity.pdbx_description
1 polymer ?
#
loop_
_entity_poly.entity_id
_entity_poly.type
_entity_poly.pdbx_seq_one_letter_code
_entity_poly.pdbx_strand_id
1 'polypeptide(L)'
;MIKEAIVKIVDKQDLTYDEAYAVISEIMGGETSPTQNAAFLAALSTKSTKAETIEEITGCAAAMRDKATRLHHNLDLTEIVGTGGDGAHSFNISTTAALVCAAAGQKIAKHGNRAASSDCGTADCLEALGVNINLEPETCLKLLEQVNFCFFFAQKYHTSMKYVGGIRKELGIRTVFNILGPLTNSASPKRQLLGVYDASLVNPLAQVLMKLGVEKGMVVYGQDKLDEISLCAPTTVSEFRDGWFKNYEITPEQFGFARCTRQDLQGGTPAENAAITRAILAGEQGHRRNAVLMNAGAALYIGELADSMVDGIRLAAETIDSGKAAALLDKLIVASNQ
;
A
#
# COMPACT_ATOMS: atom_id res chain seq x y z
N MET A 1 5.03 26.28 15.09
CA MET A 1 4.09 25.16 15.33
C MET A 1 4.79 23.91 15.90
N ILE A 2 5.94 23.42 15.34
CA ILE A 2 6.56 22.15 15.80
C ILE A 2 6.97 22.17 17.29
N LYS A 3 7.45 23.29 17.84
CA LYS A 3 7.84 23.38 19.25
C LYS A 3 6.66 23.21 20.19
N GLU A 4 5.56 23.88 19.91
CA GLU A 4 4.32 23.81 20.68
C GLU A 4 3.74 22.40 20.61
N ALA A 5 3.76 21.78 19.43
CA ALA A 5 3.30 20.40 19.23
C ALA A 5 4.14 19.40 20.04
N ILE A 6 5.48 19.55 20.07
CA ILE A 6 6.36 18.70 20.89
C ILE A 6 6.00 18.82 22.37
N VAL A 7 5.82 20.04 22.90
CA VAL A 7 5.43 20.24 24.31
C VAL A 7 4.10 19.55 24.60
N LYS A 8 3.09 19.75 23.74
CA LYS A 8 1.76 19.14 23.87
C LYS A 8 1.82 17.61 23.91
N ILE A 9 2.62 17.00 23.01
CA ILE A 9 2.78 15.54 22.95
C ILE A 9 3.53 15.00 24.18
N VAL A 10 4.57 15.70 24.64
CA VAL A 10 5.33 15.34 25.86
C VAL A 10 4.40 15.34 27.08
N ASP A 11 3.45 16.28 27.14
CA ASP A 11 2.39 16.34 28.15
C ASP A 11 1.26 15.31 27.92
N LYS A 12 1.46 14.34 27.01
CA LYS A 12 0.51 13.27 26.67
C LYS A 12 -0.83 13.75 26.12
N GLN A 13 -0.85 14.93 25.51
CA GLN A 13 -2.02 15.45 24.82
C GLN A 13 -1.99 15.10 23.33
N ASP A 14 -3.18 14.89 22.76
CA ASP A 14 -3.34 14.61 21.35
C ASP A 14 -3.27 15.88 20.52
N LEU A 15 -2.67 15.78 19.33
CA LEU A 15 -2.75 16.86 18.34
C LEU A 15 -4.09 16.81 17.62
N THR A 16 -4.61 17.98 17.26
CA THR A 16 -5.70 18.07 16.30
C THR A 16 -5.20 17.77 14.88
N TYR A 17 -6.13 17.56 13.95
CA TYR A 17 -5.80 17.46 12.53
C TYR A 17 -4.96 18.65 12.04
N ASP A 18 -5.38 19.88 12.35
CA ASP A 18 -4.72 21.10 11.90
C ASP A 18 -3.29 21.24 12.46
N GLU A 19 -3.10 20.88 13.74
CA GLU A 19 -1.78 20.90 14.36
C GLU A 19 -0.83 19.87 13.73
N ALA A 20 -1.30 18.64 13.52
CA ALA A 20 -0.52 17.59 12.85
C ALA A 20 -0.19 17.95 11.39
N TYR A 21 -1.18 18.48 10.66
CA TYR A 21 -0.99 18.96 9.29
C TYR A 21 0.07 20.08 9.22
N ALA A 22 -0.04 21.09 10.11
CA ALA A 22 0.90 22.21 10.13
C ALA A 22 2.33 21.75 10.44
N VAL A 23 2.52 20.87 11.43
CA VAL A 23 3.85 20.35 11.79
C VAL A 23 4.49 19.59 10.63
N ILE A 24 3.75 18.69 10.00
CA ILE A 24 4.29 17.93 8.86
C ILE A 24 4.55 18.87 7.67
N SER A 25 3.72 19.90 7.47
CA SER A 25 3.97 20.90 6.42
C SER A 25 5.27 21.68 6.64
N GLU A 26 5.57 22.09 7.90
CA GLU A 26 6.85 22.73 8.27
C GLU A 26 8.04 21.78 8.04
N ILE A 27 7.91 20.50 8.47
CA ILE A 27 8.96 19.49 8.28
C ILE A 27 9.23 19.26 6.79
N MET A 28 8.17 19.03 6.00
CA MET A 28 8.27 18.77 4.56
C MET A 28 8.66 20.02 3.76
N GLY A 29 8.48 21.22 4.31
CA GLY A 29 8.98 22.48 3.78
C GLY A 29 10.46 22.73 4.08
N GLY A 30 11.07 21.95 5.00
CA GLY A 30 12.45 22.16 5.44
C GLY A 30 12.60 23.35 6.39
N GLU A 31 11.54 23.77 7.07
CA GLU A 31 11.47 24.92 7.96
C GLU A 31 11.87 24.57 9.40
N THR A 32 12.13 23.31 9.68
CA THR A 32 12.42 22.75 11.01
C THR A 32 13.82 22.15 11.05
N SER A 33 14.43 22.13 12.26
CA SER A 33 15.74 21.51 12.43
C SER A 33 15.65 19.98 12.56
N PRO A 34 16.74 19.24 12.22
CA PRO A 34 16.78 17.78 12.42
C PRO A 34 16.48 17.35 13.84
N THR A 35 16.94 18.13 14.86
CA THR A 35 16.67 17.87 16.27
C THR A 35 15.17 17.98 16.59
N GLN A 36 14.49 18.99 16.05
CA GLN A 36 13.04 19.15 16.23
C GLN A 36 12.28 18.01 15.57
N ASN A 37 12.68 17.63 14.35
CA ASN A 37 12.05 16.51 13.64
C ASN A 37 12.21 15.19 14.40
N ALA A 38 13.41 14.89 14.91
CA ALA A 38 13.66 13.69 15.71
C ALA A 38 12.84 13.69 17.01
N ALA A 39 12.81 14.83 17.73
CA ALA A 39 12.02 14.96 18.96
C ALA A 39 10.52 14.77 18.70
N PHE A 40 9.98 15.38 17.64
CA PHE A 40 8.57 15.25 17.28
C PHE A 40 8.23 13.79 16.95
N LEU A 41 9.00 13.12 16.10
CA LEU A 41 8.76 11.75 15.69
C LEU A 41 8.82 10.78 16.88
N ALA A 42 9.84 10.92 17.73
CA ALA A 42 9.99 10.05 18.90
C ALA A 42 8.88 10.29 19.93
N ALA A 43 8.53 11.55 20.22
CA ALA A 43 7.46 11.88 21.15
C ALA A 43 6.10 11.38 20.68
N LEU A 44 5.78 11.57 19.38
CA LEU A 44 4.52 11.12 18.80
C LEU A 44 4.38 9.59 18.85
N SER A 45 5.44 8.85 18.53
CA SER A 45 5.45 7.38 18.57
C SER A 45 5.33 6.78 19.97
N THR A 46 5.65 7.56 21.01
CA THR A 46 5.65 7.11 22.42
C THR A 46 4.60 7.80 23.28
N LYS A 47 3.74 8.61 22.69
CA LYS A 47 2.73 9.40 23.40
C LYS A 47 1.77 8.52 24.19
N SER A 48 1.31 7.42 23.60
CA SER A 48 0.40 6.47 24.23
C SER A 48 0.70 5.03 23.81
N THR A 49 0.02 4.07 24.43
CA THR A 49 0.09 2.65 24.06
C THR A 49 -0.51 2.37 22.67
N LYS A 50 -1.31 3.29 22.13
CA LYS A 50 -1.94 3.20 20.80
C LYS A 50 -1.28 4.12 19.77
N ALA A 51 -0.14 4.70 20.10
CA ALA A 51 0.59 5.65 19.24
C ALA A 51 -0.28 6.84 18.78
N GLU A 52 -0.39 7.03 17.48
CA GLU A 52 -1.05 8.19 16.87
C GLU A 52 -2.58 8.03 16.85
N THR A 53 -3.31 9.13 16.97
CA THR A 53 -4.76 9.18 16.79
C THR A 53 -5.15 9.27 15.31
N ILE A 54 -6.43 9.00 14.99
CA ILE A 54 -6.98 9.13 13.65
C ILE A 54 -6.78 10.55 13.10
N GLU A 55 -6.99 11.59 13.94
CA GLU A 55 -6.80 12.99 13.55
C GLU A 55 -5.34 13.30 13.24
N GLU A 56 -4.41 12.83 14.07
CA GLU A 56 -2.98 13.00 13.85
C GLU A 56 -2.51 12.32 12.56
N ILE A 57 -2.90 11.06 12.35
CA ILE A 57 -2.54 10.33 11.13
C ILE A 57 -3.12 11.02 9.89
N THR A 58 -4.39 11.45 9.97
CA THR A 58 -5.07 12.10 8.84
C THR A 58 -4.39 13.43 8.51
N GLY A 59 -4.09 14.26 9.51
CA GLY A 59 -3.39 15.54 9.30
C GLY A 59 -2.00 15.35 8.71
N CYS A 60 -1.23 14.39 9.25
CA CYS A 60 0.09 14.04 8.70
C CYS A 60 0.02 13.59 7.23
N ALA A 61 -0.92 12.69 6.91
CA ALA A 61 -1.08 12.18 5.55
C ALA A 61 -1.54 13.27 4.56
N ALA A 62 -2.47 14.12 4.97
CA ALA A 62 -2.95 15.24 4.16
C ALA A 62 -1.81 16.21 3.81
N ALA A 63 -1.00 16.60 4.80
CA ALA A 63 0.16 17.46 4.58
C ALA A 63 1.18 16.83 3.60
N MET A 64 1.44 15.54 3.71
CA MET A 64 2.31 14.83 2.77
C MET A 64 1.74 14.79 1.36
N ARG A 65 0.42 14.55 1.19
CA ARG A 65 -0.25 14.59 -0.12
C ARG A 65 -0.13 15.97 -0.78
N ASP A 66 -0.26 17.04 0.00
CA ASP A 66 -0.16 18.42 -0.52
C ASP A 66 1.27 18.79 -0.95
N LYS A 67 2.29 18.18 -0.37
CA LYS A 67 3.70 18.36 -0.73
C LYS A 67 4.21 17.38 -1.78
N ALA A 68 3.41 16.39 -2.18
CA ALA A 68 3.76 15.44 -3.21
C ALA A 68 3.57 16.00 -4.62
N THR A 69 4.33 15.46 -5.59
CA THR A 69 4.04 15.68 -7.00
C THR A 69 2.73 14.95 -7.34
N ARG A 70 1.67 15.69 -7.62
CA ARG A 70 0.34 15.13 -7.87
C ARG A 70 0.13 14.75 -9.33
N LEU A 71 -0.58 13.65 -9.57
CA LEU A 71 -1.14 13.33 -10.86
C LEU A 71 -2.56 13.95 -10.96
N HIS A 72 -2.78 14.81 -11.96
CA HIS A 72 -4.10 15.36 -12.25
C HIS A 72 -4.82 14.50 -13.27
N HIS A 73 -5.97 13.92 -12.89
CA HIS A 73 -6.76 13.02 -13.74
C HIS A 73 -8.22 12.94 -13.28
N ASN A 74 -9.07 12.37 -14.16
CA ASN A 74 -10.45 12.02 -13.87
C ASN A 74 -10.71 10.51 -13.92
N LEU A 75 -9.66 9.70 -13.75
CA LEU A 75 -9.75 8.25 -13.82
C LEU A 75 -10.23 7.68 -12.49
N ASP A 76 -10.95 6.58 -12.57
CA ASP A 76 -11.37 5.80 -11.43
C ASP A 76 -10.27 4.78 -11.08
N LEU A 77 -9.48 5.09 -10.06
CA LEU A 77 -8.26 4.36 -9.72
C LEU A 77 -8.43 3.52 -8.46
N THR A 78 -7.79 2.36 -8.48
CA THR A 78 -7.65 1.48 -7.33
C THR A 78 -6.18 1.33 -6.96
N GLU A 79 -5.91 1.24 -5.66
CA GLU A 79 -4.61 0.89 -5.11
C GLU A 79 -4.65 -0.43 -4.34
N ILE A 80 -3.58 -1.20 -4.46
CA ILE A 80 -3.32 -2.41 -3.66
C ILE A 80 -1.94 -2.24 -3.04
N VAL A 81 -1.87 -2.09 -1.72
CA VAL A 81 -0.62 -1.73 -1.03
C VAL A 81 -0.60 -2.28 0.39
N GLY A 82 0.58 -2.60 0.92
CA GLY A 82 0.80 -2.89 2.33
C GLY A 82 1.64 -1.79 2.99
N THR A 83 1.58 -1.73 4.31
CA THR A 83 2.47 -0.85 5.10
C THR A 83 3.92 -1.29 5.04
N GLY A 84 4.15 -2.58 4.77
CA GLY A 84 5.44 -3.22 4.98
C GLY A 84 5.77 -3.37 6.47
N GLY A 85 6.96 -3.88 6.76
CA GLY A 85 7.45 -3.98 8.13
C GLY A 85 6.80 -5.08 8.97
N ASP A 86 6.13 -6.01 8.34
CA ASP A 86 5.48 -7.19 8.94
C ASP A 86 6.49 -8.31 9.31
N GLY A 87 7.68 -8.29 8.71
CA GLY A 87 8.72 -9.31 8.90
C GLY A 87 8.36 -10.68 8.31
N ALA A 88 7.40 -10.75 7.40
CA ALA A 88 6.94 -12.01 6.81
C ALA A 88 7.88 -12.54 5.73
N HIS A 89 8.69 -11.68 5.11
CA HIS A 89 9.57 -12.03 3.97
C HIS A 89 8.83 -12.72 2.81
N SER A 90 7.55 -12.37 2.63
CA SER A 90 6.73 -12.92 1.54
C SER A 90 7.22 -12.40 0.17
N PHE A 91 6.92 -13.15 -0.89
CA PHE A 91 7.08 -12.61 -2.24
C PHE A 91 6.12 -11.42 -2.45
N ASN A 92 6.29 -10.66 -3.54
CA ASN A 92 5.52 -9.44 -3.78
C ASN A 92 4.05 -9.76 -4.15
N ILE A 93 3.25 -10.20 -3.17
CA ILE A 93 1.85 -10.63 -3.32
C ILE A 93 1.02 -9.50 -3.92
N SER A 94 0.97 -8.33 -3.25
CA SER A 94 0.17 -7.18 -3.71
C SER A 94 0.60 -6.65 -5.08
N THR A 95 1.90 -6.73 -5.43
CA THR A 95 2.39 -6.34 -6.76
C THR A 95 1.87 -7.28 -7.83
N THR A 96 1.94 -8.59 -7.59
CA THR A 96 1.44 -9.60 -8.52
C THR A 96 -0.08 -9.50 -8.66
N ALA A 97 -0.81 -9.33 -7.54
CA ALA A 97 -2.25 -9.11 -7.54
C ALA A 97 -2.66 -7.85 -8.33
N ALA A 98 -1.90 -6.77 -8.19
CA ALA A 98 -2.12 -5.52 -8.92
C ALA A 98 -2.01 -5.71 -10.45
N LEU A 99 -1.03 -6.49 -10.92
CA LEU A 99 -0.88 -6.83 -12.34
C LEU A 99 -2.07 -7.67 -12.85
N VAL A 100 -2.55 -8.62 -12.05
CA VAL A 100 -3.76 -9.42 -12.38
C VAL A 100 -4.99 -8.53 -12.47
N CYS A 101 -5.20 -7.63 -11.51
CA CYS A 101 -6.33 -6.68 -11.52
C CYS A 101 -6.29 -5.75 -12.74
N ALA A 102 -5.11 -5.25 -13.09
CA ALA A 102 -4.94 -4.41 -14.28
C ALA A 102 -5.27 -5.18 -15.56
N ALA A 103 -4.87 -6.46 -15.64
CA ALA A 103 -5.19 -7.34 -16.77
C ALA A 103 -6.68 -7.69 -16.86
N ALA A 104 -7.39 -7.69 -15.74
CA ALA A 104 -8.85 -7.81 -15.67
C ALA A 104 -9.59 -6.52 -16.12
N GLY A 105 -8.88 -5.41 -16.30
CA GLY A 105 -9.43 -4.14 -16.77
C GLY A 105 -9.51 -3.04 -15.71
N GLN A 106 -9.09 -3.30 -14.48
CA GLN A 106 -9.08 -2.31 -13.40
C GLN A 106 -7.90 -1.36 -13.53
N LYS A 107 -8.13 -0.05 -13.40
CA LYS A 107 -7.03 0.93 -13.43
C LYS A 107 -6.33 0.97 -12.08
N ILE A 108 -5.08 0.51 -12.06
CA ILE A 108 -4.26 0.36 -10.85
C ILE A 108 -3.19 1.45 -10.80
N ALA A 109 -3.28 2.31 -9.78
CA ALA A 109 -2.25 3.28 -9.42
C ALA A 109 -1.48 2.74 -8.21
N LYS A 110 -0.43 1.96 -8.44
CA LYS A 110 0.31 1.34 -7.35
C LYS A 110 1.40 2.27 -6.82
N HIS A 111 1.28 2.70 -5.57
CA HIS A 111 2.35 3.40 -4.87
C HIS A 111 3.28 2.42 -4.16
N GLY A 112 4.56 2.75 -4.08
CA GLY A 112 5.52 1.90 -3.38
C GLY A 112 6.95 2.41 -3.41
N ASN A 113 7.82 1.67 -2.73
CA ASN A 113 9.23 2.03 -2.58
C ASN A 113 10.13 0.80 -2.75
N ARG A 114 11.44 1.02 -2.65
CA ARG A 114 12.43 -0.05 -2.49
C ARG A 114 12.28 -0.70 -1.12
N ALA A 115 12.85 -1.88 -0.98
CA ALA A 115 12.89 -2.60 0.28
C ALA A 115 13.49 -1.74 1.40
N ALA A 116 12.86 -1.76 2.58
CA ALA A 116 13.39 -1.15 3.80
C ALA A 116 13.87 -2.20 4.81
N SER A 117 13.14 -3.29 4.95
CA SER A 117 13.42 -4.38 5.88
C SER A 117 13.25 -5.77 5.26
N SER A 118 12.67 -5.87 4.07
CA SER A 118 12.55 -7.11 3.29
C SER A 118 13.68 -7.23 2.28
N ASP A 119 13.81 -8.41 1.65
CA ASP A 119 14.83 -8.67 0.63
C ASP A 119 14.49 -8.04 -0.73
N CYS A 120 13.21 -7.73 -0.98
CA CYS A 120 12.72 -7.16 -2.23
C CYS A 120 11.48 -6.30 -2.00
N GLY A 121 11.57 -5.00 -2.28
CA GLY A 121 10.44 -4.08 -2.31
C GLY A 121 9.68 -4.11 -3.64
N THR A 122 8.56 -3.41 -3.71
CA THR A 122 7.77 -3.29 -4.95
C THR A 122 8.59 -2.73 -6.12
N ALA A 123 9.37 -1.67 -5.87
CA ALA A 123 10.22 -1.05 -6.89
C ALA A 123 11.27 -2.04 -7.41
N ASP A 124 11.90 -2.77 -6.51
CA ASP A 124 12.97 -3.73 -6.85
C ASP A 124 12.42 -4.88 -7.71
N CYS A 125 11.22 -5.39 -7.36
CA CYS A 125 10.53 -6.42 -8.14
C CYS A 125 10.14 -5.94 -9.54
N LEU A 126 9.56 -4.74 -9.65
CA LEU A 126 9.14 -4.17 -10.95
C LEU A 126 10.34 -3.90 -11.86
N GLU A 127 11.44 -3.37 -11.34
CA GLU A 127 12.70 -3.23 -12.11
C GLU A 127 13.23 -4.57 -12.58
N ALA A 128 13.23 -5.61 -11.72
CA ALA A 128 13.65 -6.96 -12.09
C ALA A 128 12.71 -7.60 -13.14
N LEU A 129 11.44 -7.21 -13.18
CA LEU A 129 10.50 -7.57 -14.24
C LEU A 129 10.76 -6.81 -15.55
N GLY A 130 11.60 -5.76 -15.55
CA GLY A 130 11.91 -4.93 -16.72
C GLY A 130 11.03 -3.69 -16.87
N VAL A 131 10.23 -3.35 -15.88
CA VAL A 131 9.39 -2.15 -15.87
C VAL A 131 10.21 -0.93 -15.48
N ASN A 132 10.14 0.14 -16.25
CA ASN A 132 10.71 1.43 -15.86
C ASN A 132 9.85 2.07 -14.76
N ILE A 133 10.46 2.32 -13.61
CA ILE A 133 9.78 2.91 -12.44
C ILE A 133 10.00 4.42 -12.29
N ASN A 134 10.89 5.02 -13.07
CA ASN A 134 11.26 6.43 -12.98
C ASN A 134 10.46 7.29 -13.98
N LEU A 135 9.15 7.23 -13.89
CA LEU A 135 8.23 7.84 -14.84
C LEU A 135 7.75 9.22 -14.37
N GLU A 136 7.60 10.15 -15.33
CA GLU A 136 6.97 11.44 -15.10
C GLU A 136 5.43 11.30 -15.04
N PRO A 137 4.72 12.25 -14.38
CA PRO A 137 3.26 12.17 -14.22
C PRO A 137 2.50 11.98 -15.53
N GLU A 138 2.91 12.64 -16.61
CA GLU A 138 2.28 12.54 -17.92
C GLU A 138 2.41 11.12 -18.52
N THR A 139 3.56 10.49 -18.32
CA THR A 139 3.77 9.08 -18.74
C THR A 139 2.96 8.13 -17.87
N CYS A 140 2.88 8.39 -16.57
CA CYS A 140 2.03 7.61 -15.66
C CYS A 140 0.56 7.65 -16.09
N LEU A 141 0.05 8.82 -16.47
CA LEU A 141 -1.33 8.96 -16.96
C LEU A 141 -1.55 8.14 -18.23
N LYS A 142 -0.64 8.21 -19.19
CA LYS A 142 -0.72 7.40 -20.43
C LYS A 142 -0.73 5.90 -20.13
N LEU A 143 0.11 5.43 -19.22
CA LEU A 143 0.12 4.01 -18.82
C LEU A 143 -1.19 3.58 -18.18
N LEU A 144 -1.78 4.40 -17.31
CA LEU A 144 -3.09 4.12 -16.70
C LEU A 144 -4.21 4.04 -17.75
N GLU A 145 -4.13 4.84 -18.83
CA GLU A 145 -5.10 4.82 -19.91
C GLU A 145 -4.91 3.64 -20.86
N GLN A 146 -3.67 3.28 -21.20
CA GLN A 146 -3.33 2.30 -22.24
C GLN A 146 -3.20 0.87 -21.73
N VAL A 147 -2.64 0.70 -20.50
CA VAL A 147 -2.34 -0.62 -19.93
C VAL A 147 -2.96 -0.83 -18.54
N ASN A 148 -3.78 0.11 -18.05
CA ASN A 148 -4.46 0.05 -16.76
C ASN A 148 -3.52 -0.09 -15.54
N PHE A 149 -2.24 0.15 -15.66
CA PHE A 149 -1.29 0.03 -14.57
C PHE A 149 -0.23 1.12 -14.63
N CYS A 150 0.04 1.77 -13.49
CA CYS A 150 1.23 2.58 -13.32
C CYS A 150 1.77 2.45 -11.90
N PHE A 151 3.11 2.47 -11.78
CA PHE A 151 3.81 2.50 -10.51
C PHE A 151 4.26 3.92 -10.17
N PHE A 152 3.83 4.39 -8.99
CA PHE A 152 4.22 5.69 -8.43
C PHE A 152 5.36 5.48 -7.44
N PHE A 153 6.59 5.70 -7.91
CA PHE A 153 7.79 5.50 -7.11
C PHE A 153 7.91 6.57 -6.03
N ALA A 154 7.80 6.19 -4.76
CA ALA A 154 7.72 7.12 -3.64
C ALA A 154 8.87 8.14 -3.60
N GLN A 155 10.10 7.73 -3.92
CA GLN A 155 11.26 8.65 -3.90
C GLN A 155 11.17 9.76 -4.95
N LYS A 156 10.52 9.49 -6.09
CA LYS A 156 10.31 10.47 -7.16
C LYS A 156 9.17 11.44 -6.83
N TYR A 157 8.09 10.94 -6.26
CA TYR A 157 6.88 11.71 -6.02
C TYR A 157 6.86 12.44 -4.67
N HIS A 158 7.65 12.00 -3.68
CA HIS A 158 7.77 12.58 -2.34
C HIS A 158 9.19 13.09 -2.07
N THR A 159 9.66 14.05 -2.85
CA THR A 159 11.04 14.60 -2.74
C THR A 159 11.32 15.25 -1.39
N SER A 160 10.29 15.73 -0.69
CA SER A 160 10.39 16.30 0.67
C SER A 160 10.77 15.27 1.75
N MET A 161 10.69 13.96 1.46
CA MET A 161 11.18 12.91 2.37
C MET A 161 12.67 13.01 2.69
N LYS A 162 13.45 13.77 1.91
CA LYS A 162 14.85 14.07 2.21
C LYS A 162 15.06 14.72 3.58
N TYR A 163 14.07 15.45 4.10
CA TYR A 163 14.16 16.13 5.39
C TYR A 163 13.97 15.18 6.60
N VAL A 164 13.48 13.98 6.39
CA VAL A 164 13.22 13.00 7.47
C VAL A 164 13.88 11.64 7.24
N GLY A 165 14.30 11.32 6.02
CA GLY A 165 14.83 9.99 5.69
C GLY A 165 16.05 9.60 6.51
N GLY A 166 17.03 10.50 6.65
CA GLY A 166 18.22 10.29 7.49
C GLY A 166 17.86 10.12 8.97
N ILE A 167 17.00 11.00 9.47
CA ILE A 167 16.55 11.00 10.87
C ILE A 167 15.85 9.67 11.22
N ARG A 168 14.95 9.19 10.37
CA ARG A 168 14.27 7.90 10.57
C ARG A 168 15.24 6.73 10.63
N LYS A 169 16.28 6.74 9.79
CA LYS A 169 17.32 5.72 9.78
C LYS A 169 18.14 5.75 11.07
N GLU A 170 18.50 6.94 11.56
CA GLU A 170 19.26 7.13 12.79
C GLU A 170 18.45 6.74 14.03
N LEU A 171 17.15 7.10 14.07
CA LEU A 171 16.26 6.73 15.17
C LEU A 171 16.05 5.22 15.29
N GLY A 172 16.00 4.48 14.19
CA GLY A 172 15.85 3.03 14.16
C GLY A 172 14.56 2.49 14.79
N ILE A 173 13.57 3.36 15.03
CA ILE A 173 12.28 3.03 15.63
C ILE A 173 11.15 3.19 14.60
N ARG A 174 10.00 2.58 14.87
CA ARG A 174 8.77 2.87 14.12
C ARG A 174 8.26 4.26 14.48
N THR A 175 7.82 4.99 13.48
CA THR A 175 7.23 6.33 13.58
C THR A 175 5.97 6.40 12.73
N VAL A 176 5.21 7.48 12.80
CA VAL A 176 4.04 7.71 11.95
C VAL A 176 4.34 7.48 10.45
N PHE A 177 5.57 7.73 10.00
CA PHE A 177 5.97 7.47 8.61
C PHE A 177 5.94 6.00 8.18
N ASN A 178 5.84 5.05 9.12
CA ASN A 178 5.69 3.64 8.77
C ASN A 178 4.27 3.30 8.28
N ILE A 179 3.30 4.14 8.59
CA ILE A 179 1.91 3.98 8.15
C ILE A 179 1.47 5.05 7.13
N LEU A 180 2.22 6.15 6.99
CA LEU A 180 1.86 7.23 6.06
C LEU A 180 2.06 6.87 4.58
N GLY A 181 3.04 5.99 4.25
CA GLY A 181 3.32 5.60 2.87
C GLY A 181 2.08 5.22 2.08
N PRO A 182 1.31 4.21 2.51
CA PRO A 182 0.08 3.79 1.82
C PRO A 182 -1.04 4.84 1.78
N LEU A 183 -0.97 5.86 2.61
CA LEU A 183 -1.99 6.92 2.72
C LEU A 183 -1.70 8.11 1.79
N THR A 184 -0.55 8.11 1.10
CA THR A 184 -0.03 9.30 0.41
C THR A 184 0.22 9.09 -1.08
N ASN A 185 -0.51 8.18 -1.70
CA ASN A 185 -0.43 7.95 -3.15
C ASN A 185 -0.74 9.22 -3.94
N SER A 186 0.20 9.63 -4.79
CA SER A 186 0.15 10.85 -5.60
C SER A 186 -0.96 10.85 -6.66
N ALA A 187 -1.51 9.68 -6.98
CA ALA A 187 -2.66 9.54 -7.88
C ALA A 187 -4.01 9.60 -7.15
N SER A 188 -4.03 9.73 -5.82
CA SER A 188 -5.26 9.85 -5.01
C SER A 188 -6.36 8.85 -5.41
N PRO A 189 -6.10 7.53 -5.34
CA PRO A 189 -7.06 6.51 -5.73
C PRO A 189 -8.34 6.59 -4.88
N LYS A 190 -9.48 6.33 -5.51
CA LYS A 190 -10.80 6.32 -4.86
C LYS A 190 -11.11 4.98 -4.18
N ARG A 191 -10.40 3.94 -4.56
CA ARG A 191 -10.53 2.59 -4.02
C ARG A 191 -9.19 2.07 -3.53
N GLN A 192 -9.17 1.41 -2.36
CA GLN A 192 -7.90 0.93 -1.80
C GLN A 192 -8.04 -0.36 -1.01
N LEU A 193 -7.20 -1.36 -1.34
CA LEU A 193 -6.90 -2.50 -0.49
C LEU A 193 -5.58 -2.21 0.24
N LEU A 194 -5.65 -2.05 1.56
CA LEU A 194 -4.51 -1.71 2.42
C LEU A 194 -4.24 -2.83 3.41
N GLY A 195 -3.08 -3.48 3.29
CA GLY A 195 -2.57 -4.39 4.30
C GLY A 195 -1.79 -3.66 5.40
N VAL A 196 -1.92 -4.11 6.64
CA VAL A 196 -1.25 -3.52 7.80
C VAL A 196 -0.47 -4.55 8.58
N TYR A 197 0.69 -4.14 9.15
CA TYR A 197 1.57 -5.02 9.93
C TYR A 197 1.08 -5.33 11.35
N ASP A 198 0.03 -4.65 11.82
CA ASP A 198 -0.50 -4.80 13.18
C ASP A 198 -2.02 -4.72 13.18
N ALA A 199 -2.67 -5.63 13.91
CA ALA A 199 -4.14 -5.70 14.02
C ALA A 199 -4.77 -4.41 14.56
N SER A 200 -4.08 -3.68 15.44
CA SER A 200 -4.58 -2.44 16.02
C SER A 200 -4.75 -1.31 15.00
N LEU A 201 -4.10 -1.41 13.84
CA LEU A 201 -4.15 -0.43 12.76
C LEU A 201 -5.34 -0.62 11.80
N VAL A 202 -5.98 -1.80 11.80
CA VAL A 202 -7.03 -2.15 10.82
C VAL A 202 -8.17 -1.14 10.85
N ASN A 203 -8.78 -0.94 12.00
CA ASN A 203 -9.91 -0.02 12.15
C ASN A 203 -9.50 1.46 12.05
N PRO A 204 -8.44 1.95 12.73
CA PRO A 204 -8.03 3.35 12.60
C PRO A 204 -7.69 3.75 11.16
N LEU A 205 -6.92 2.93 10.42
CA LEU A 205 -6.53 3.29 9.06
C LEU A 205 -7.69 3.24 8.07
N ALA A 206 -8.70 2.39 8.29
CA ALA A 206 -9.93 2.45 7.50
C ALA A 206 -10.64 3.79 7.66
N GLN A 207 -10.74 4.30 8.89
CA GLN A 207 -11.33 5.61 9.15
C GLN A 207 -10.48 6.76 8.58
N VAL A 208 -9.15 6.66 8.66
CA VAL A 208 -8.24 7.63 8.04
C VAL A 208 -8.43 7.66 6.52
N LEU A 209 -8.50 6.51 5.85
CA LEU A 209 -8.72 6.44 4.40
C LEU A 209 -10.04 7.12 4.00
N MET A 210 -11.13 6.88 4.75
CA MET A 210 -12.41 7.56 4.51
C MET A 210 -12.28 9.08 4.66
N LYS A 211 -11.61 9.58 5.70
CA LYS A 211 -11.35 11.01 5.89
C LYS A 211 -10.48 11.61 4.78
N LEU A 212 -9.57 10.83 4.22
CA LEU A 212 -8.71 11.22 3.09
C LEU A 212 -9.39 11.12 1.72
N GLY A 213 -10.69 10.78 1.68
CA GLY A 213 -11.50 10.76 0.46
C GLY A 213 -11.45 9.46 -0.33
N VAL A 214 -11.00 8.36 0.25
CA VAL A 214 -11.19 7.03 -0.33
C VAL A 214 -12.64 6.63 -0.16
N GLU A 215 -13.32 6.28 -1.24
CA GLU A 215 -14.77 6.02 -1.27
C GLU A 215 -15.09 4.57 -0.90
N LYS A 216 -14.25 3.63 -1.34
CA LYS A 216 -14.40 2.18 -1.09
C LYS A 216 -13.06 1.57 -0.75
N GLY A 217 -13.03 0.72 0.26
CA GLY A 217 -11.79 0.05 0.61
C GLY A 217 -11.92 -1.03 1.64
N MET A 218 -10.84 -1.79 1.74
CA MET A 218 -10.60 -2.76 2.79
C MET A 218 -9.24 -2.49 3.43
N VAL A 219 -9.20 -2.44 4.75
CA VAL A 219 -7.95 -2.51 5.51
C VAL A 219 -7.87 -3.90 6.12
N VAL A 220 -6.77 -4.61 5.87
CA VAL A 220 -6.65 -6.03 6.17
C VAL A 220 -5.38 -6.33 6.98
N TYR A 221 -5.48 -7.35 7.83
CA TYR A 221 -4.36 -7.88 8.62
C TYR A 221 -4.45 -9.40 8.68
N GLY A 222 -3.50 -10.10 8.07
CA GLY A 222 -3.34 -11.53 8.26
C GLY A 222 -2.90 -11.84 9.68
N GLN A 223 -3.67 -12.68 10.40
CA GLN A 223 -3.43 -12.95 11.84
C GLN A 223 -2.11 -13.71 12.10
N ASP A 224 -1.45 -14.15 11.05
CA ASP A 224 -0.06 -14.60 11.04
C ASP A 224 0.96 -13.47 10.91
N LYS A 225 0.57 -12.21 11.14
CA LYS A 225 1.34 -10.97 11.01
C LYS A 225 1.74 -10.63 9.57
N LEU A 226 0.86 -10.88 8.63
CA LEU A 226 1.04 -10.56 7.22
C LEU A 226 0.26 -9.28 6.89
N ASP A 227 0.87 -8.33 6.21
CA ASP A 227 0.21 -7.12 5.71
C ASP A 227 -0.49 -7.32 4.35
N GLU A 228 -1.18 -8.47 4.23
CA GLU A 228 -1.96 -8.92 3.07
C GLU A 228 -3.17 -9.75 3.56
N ILE A 229 -4.09 -10.11 2.67
CA ILE A 229 -5.03 -11.19 2.95
C ILE A 229 -4.26 -12.50 2.97
N SER A 230 -4.24 -13.16 4.14
CA SER A 230 -3.41 -14.34 4.36
C SER A 230 -4.04 -15.61 3.80
N LEU A 231 -3.17 -16.45 3.20
CA LEU A 231 -3.51 -17.85 2.87
C LEU A 231 -3.10 -18.80 4.02
N CYS A 232 -2.38 -18.33 5.04
CA CYS A 232 -1.88 -19.17 6.13
C CYS A 232 -2.76 -19.11 7.38
N ALA A 233 -3.50 -18.01 7.56
CA ALA A 233 -4.28 -17.71 8.76
C ALA A 233 -5.58 -16.97 8.42
N PRO A 234 -6.50 -16.79 9.39
CA PRO A 234 -7.60 -15.85 9.23
C PRO A 234 -7.08 -14.43 8.98
N THR A 235 -7.88 -13.60 8.34
CA THR A 235 -7.59 -12.20 8.08
C THR A 235 -8.66 -11.32 8.73
N THR A 236 -8.23 -10.38 9.55
CA THR A 236 -9.09 -9.33 10.11
C THR A 236 -9.30 -8.25 9.03
N VAL A 237 -10.54 -7.84 8.83
CA VAL A 237 -10.95 -6.90 7.79
C VAL A 237 -11.76 -5.76 8.37
N SER A 238 -11.42 -4.51 8.01
CA SER A 238 -12.32 -3.35 8.07
C SER A 238 -12.66 -2.94 6.66
N GLU A 239 -13.91 -3.13 6.25
CA GLU A 239 -14.44 -2.74 4.94
C GLU A 239 -15.30 -1.49 5.08
N PHE A 240 -15.19 -0.59 4.12
CA PHE A 240 -16.02 0.61 4.03
C PHE A 240 -16.37 0.94 2.58
N ARG A 241 -17.60 1.44 2.37
CA ARG A 241 -18.08 1.98 1.09
C ARG A 241 -19.34 2.80 1.31
N ASP A 242 -19.54 3.88 0.56
CA ASP A 242 -20.77 4.65 0.53
C ASP A 242 -21.32 5.04 1.93
N GLY A 243 -20.42 5.36 2.88
CA GLY A 243 -20.77 5.66 4.27
C GLY A 243 -21.02 4.44 5.17
N TRP A 244 -20.96 3.23 4.61
CA TRP A 244 -21.08 1.99 5.34
C TRP A 244 -19.71 1.51 5.83
N PHE A 245 -19.67 0.92 7.01
CA PHE A 245 -18.45 0.45 7.65
C PHE A 245 -18.71 -0.86 8.41
N LYS A 246 -17.87 -1.88 8.22
CA LYS A 246 -18.00 -3.17 8.88
C LYS A 246 -16.65 -3.80 9.20
N ASN A 247 -16.54 -4.35 10.41
CA ASN A 247 -15.43 -5.20 10.81
C ASN A 247 -15.87 -6.67 10.79
N TYR A 248 -15.04 -7.54 10.22
CA TYR A 248 -15.28 -8.97 10.15
C TYR A 248 -13.96 -9.73 9.96
N GLU A 249 -14.06 -11.05 9.95
CA GLU A 249 -12.97 -11.95 9.68
C GLU A 249 -13.28 -12.81 8.46
N ILE A 250 -12.25 -13.08 7.66
CA ILE A 250 -12.32 -14.04 6.56
C ILE A 250 -11.23 -15.11 6.71
N THR A 251 -11.49 -16.29 6.17
CA THR A 251 -10.53 -17.40 6.14
C THR A 251 -10.36 -17.94 4.73
N PRO A 252 -9.21 -18.55 4.41
CA PRO A 252 -8.99 -19.16 3.11
C PRO A 252 -10.05 -20.20 2.73
N GLU A 253 -10.52 -20.96 3.70
CA GLU A 253 -11.49 -22.05 3.50
C GLU A 253 -12.84 -21.54 3.01
N GLN A 254 -13.25 -20.32 3.37
CA GLN A 254 -14.48 -19.69 2.86
C GLN A 254 -14.46 -19.48 1.35
N PHE A 255 -13.28 -19.46 0.75
CA PHE A 255 -13.05 -19.29 -0.68
C PHE A 255 -12.58 -20.58 -1.36
N GLY A 256 -12.63 -21.72 -0.65
CA GLY A 256 -12.24 -23.01 -1.20
C GLY A 256 -10.75 -23.27 -1.24
N PHE A 257 -9.93 -22.46 -0.54
CA PHE A 257 -8.49 -22.67 -0.46
C PHE A 257 -8.08 -23.37 0.81
N ALA A 258 -7.16 -24.34 0.69
CA ALA A 258 -6.46 -24.90 1.83
C ALA A 258 -5.42 -23.93 2.35
N ARG A 259 -5.20 -23.90 3.67
CA ARG A 259 -4.11 -23.11 4.26
C ARG A 259 -2.76 -23.66 3.82
N CYS A 260 -1.79 -22.75 3.76
CA CYS A 260 -0.40 -23.07 3.54
C CYS A 260 0.46 -22.65 4.75
N THR A 261 1.74 -22.86 4.66
CA THR A 261 2.73 -22.35 5.62
C THR A 261 3.34 -21.03 5.12
N ARG A 262 3.93 -20.24 6.01
CA ARG A 262 4.66 -19.02 5.60
C ARG A 262 5.79 -19.32 4.63
N GLN A 263 6.43 -20.48 4.77
CA GLN A 263 7.52 -20.89 3.88
C GLN A 263 7.04 -21.05 2.44
N ASP A 264 5.81 -21.49 2.23
CA ASP A 264 5.21 -21.61 0.88
C ASP A 264 5.03 -20.25 0.18
N LEU A 265 4.92 -19.16 0.96
CA LEU A 265 4.77 -17.79 0.47
C LEU A 265 6.07 -16.98 0.50
N GLN A 266 7.18 -17.59 0.91
CA GLN A 266 8.46 -16.90 1.02
C GLN A 266 8.93 -16.39 -0.35
N GLY A 267 9.39 -15.15 -0.36
CA GLY A 267 10.09 -14.51 -1.47
C GLY A 267 11.60 -14.67 -1.37
N GLY A 268 12.31 -13.83 -2.07
CA GLY A 268 13.77 -13.81 -2.08
C GLY A 268 14.30 -12.51 -2.69
N THR A 269 15.41 -12.61 -3.40
CA THR A 269 16.01 -11.52 -4.17
C THR A 269 15.03 -10.92 -5.19
N PRO A 270 15.27 -9.71 -5.71
CA PRO A 270 14.44 -9.13 -6.77
C PRO A 270 14.27 -10.05 -7.99
N ALA A 271 15.32 -10.75 -8.40
CA ALA A 271 15.27 -11.69 -9.53
C ALA A 271 14.37 -12.90 -9.24
N GLU A 272 14.45 -13.47 -8.02
CA GLU A 272 13.60 -14.57 -7.59
C GLU A 272 12.13 -14.15 -7.50
N ASN A 273 11.85 -12.98 -6.94
CA ASN A 273 10.49 -12.46 -6.86
C ASN A 273 9.90 -12.13 -8.23
N ALA A 274 10.70 -11.61 -9.16
CA ALA A 274 10.31 -11.42 -10.54
C ALA A 274 9.98 -12.75 -11.23
N ALA A 275 10.78 -13.80 -10.99
CA ALA A 275 10.52 -15.14 -11.53
C ALA A 275 9.22 -15.73 -10.97
N ILE A 276 8.98 -15.61 -9.65
CA ILE A 276 7.72 -16.02 -9.01
C ILE A 276 6.52 -15.30 -9.64
N THR A 277 6.61 -13.98 -9.78
CA THR A 277 5.53 -13.18 -10.39
C THR A 277 5.26 -13.64 -11.82
N ARG A 278 6.29 -13.80 -12.67
CA ARG A 278 6.13 -14.29 -14.04
C ARG A 278 5.48 -15.68 -14.10
N ALA A 279 5.90 -16.60 -13.25
CA ALA A 279 5.36 -17.96 -13.19
C ALA A 279 3.86 -17.95 -12.84
N ILE A 280 3.46 -17.15 -11.85
CA ILE A 280 2.04 -16.99 -11.47
C ILE A 280 1.23 -16.38 -12.63
N LEU A 281 1.72 -15.31 -13.24
CA LEU A 281 1.04 -14.66 -14.36
C LEU A 281 0.93 -15.57 -15.61
N ALA A 282 1.85 -16.53 -15.74
CA ALA A 282 1.82 -17.57 -16.78
C ALA A 282 0.93 -18.78 -16.43
N GLY A 283 0.27 -18.78 -15.28
CA GLY A 283 -0.70 -19.81 -14.91
C GLY A 283 -0.20 -20.90 -13.97
N GLU A 284 1.04 -20.76 -13.39
CA GLU A 284 1.54 -21.72 -12.41
C GLU A 284 0.53 -21.87 -11.24
N GLN A 285 0.23 -23.12 -10.89
CA GLN A 285 -0.68 -23.45 -9.81
C GLN A 285 0.06 -23.54 -8.47
N GLY A 286 -0.67 -23.44 -7.36
CA GLY A 286 -0.12 -23.61 -6.01
C GLY A 286 -0.44 -22.48 -5.05
N HIS A 287 0.18 -22.53 -3.87
CA HIS A 287 -0.14 -21.62 -2.76
C HIS A 287 0.15 -20.14 -3.09
N ARG A 288 1.24 -19.85 -3.81
CA ARG A 288 1.58 -18.49 -4.22
C ARG A 288 0.50 -17.87 -5.12
N ARG A 289 0.02 -18.65 -6.10
CA ARG A 289 -1.11 -18.22 -6.95
C ARG A 289 -2.37 -18.01 -6.10
N ASN A 290 -2.70 -18.91 -5.19
CA ASN A 290 -3.89 -18.79 -4.35
C ASN A 290 -3.85 -17.53 -3.47
N ALA A 291 -2.69 -17.18 -2.90
CA ALA A 291 -2.51 -15.94 -2.16
C ALA A 291 -2.75 -14.70 -3.06
N VAL A 292 -2.24 -14.73 -4.30
CA VAL A 292 -2.51 -13.67 -5.29
C VAL A 292 -3.99 -13.59 -5.62
N LEU A 293 -4.67 -14.72 -5.82
CA LEU A 293 -6.09 -14.76 -6.15
C LEU A 293 -6.96 -14.16 -5.04
N MET A 294 -6.65 -14.43 -3.75
CA MET A 294 -7.37 -13.82 -2.62
C MET A 294 -7.24 -12.30 -2.60
N ASN A 295 -6.02 -11.79 -2.75
CA ASN A 295 -5.75 -10.34 -2.72
C ASN A 295 -6.29 -9.65 -3.99
N ALA A 296 -6.12 -10.24 -5.17
CA ALA A 296 -6.70 -9.72 -6.41
C ALA A 296 -8.23 -9.76 -6.38
N GLY A 297 -8.82 -10.83 -5.85
CA GLY A 297 -10.27 -10.97 -5.72
C GLY A 297 -10.89 -9.88 -4.85
N ALA A 298 -10.28 -9.57 -3.71
CA ALA A 298 -10.71 -8.47 -2.85
C ALA A 298 -10.58 -7.11 -3.57
N ALA A 299 -9.47 -6.89 -4.29
CA ALA A 299 -9.26 -5.65 -5.02
C ALA A 299 -10.23 -5.48 -6.20
N LEU A 300 -10.56 -6.54 -6.92
CA LEU A 300 -11.55 -6.52 -7.99
C LEU A 300 -12.97 -6.27 -7.44
N TYR A 301 -13.27 -6.79 -6.26
CA TYR A 301 -14.54 -6.54 -5.58
C TYR A 301 -14.68 -5.07 -5.14
N ILE A 302 -13.70 -4.50 -4.43
CA ILE A 302 -13.76 -3.07 -4.07
C ILE A 302 -13.67 -2.16 -5.28
N GLY A 303 -13.07 -2.65 -6.37
CA GLY A 303 -12.96 -2.01 -7.67
C GLY A 303 -14.21 -2.07 -8.54
N GLU A 304 -15.25 -2.76 -8.08
CA GLU A 304 -16.54 -2.91 -8.76
C GLU A 304 -16.49 -3.66 -10.11
N LEU A 305 -15.44 -4.46 -10.32
CA LEU A 305 -15.39 -5.41 -11.43
C LEU A 305 -15.98 -6.78 -11.06
N ALA A 306 -16.32 -6.98 -9.80
CA ALA A 306 -16.96 -8.18 -9.28
C ALA A 306 -17.95 -7.80 -8.17
N ASP A 307 -19.07 -8.56 -8.08
CA ASP A 307 -20.15 -8.30 -7.12
C ASP A 307 -19.81 -8.81 -5.72
N SER A 308 -18.85 -9.73 -5.62
CA SER A 308 -18.37 -10.33 -4.37
C SER A 308 -16.88 -10.66 -4.47
N MET A 309 -16.24 -10.89 -3.31
CA MET A 309 -14.84 -11.37 -3.28
C MET A 309 -14.70 -12.74 -3.98
N VAL A 310 -15.74 -13.62 -3.89
CA VAL A 310 -15.75 -14.92 -4.59
C VAL A 310 -15.72 -14.71 -6.11
N ASP A 311 -16.56 -13.81 -6.63
CA ASP A 311 -16.56 -13.49 -8.07
C ASP A 311 -15.28 -12.82 -8.50
N GLY A 312 -14.68 -11.97 -7.65
CA GLY A 312 -13.38 -11.38 -7.89
C GLY A 312 -12.25 -12.40 -7.99
N ILE A 313 -12.25 -13.40 -7.11
CA ILE A 313 -11.28 -14.52 -7.15
C ILE A 313 -11.43 -15.31 -8.45
N ARG A 314 -12.68 -15.61 -8.85
CA ARG A 314 -12.96 -16.30 -10.12
C ARG A 314 -12.45 -15.47 -11.32
N LEU A 315 -12.76 -14.17 -11.38
CA LEU A 315 -12.30 -13.28 -12.43
C LEU A 315 -10.76 -13.18 -12.48
N ALA A 316 -10.10 -13.13 -11.32
CA ALA A 316 -8.64 -13.14 -11.24
C ALA A 316 -8.05 -14.46 -11.80
N ALA A 317 -8.64 -15.60 -11.45
CA ALA A 317 -8.21 -16.90 -11.97
C ALA A 317 -8.39 -16.99 -13.50
N GLU A 318 -9.55 -16.61 -14.02
CA GLU A 318 -9.84 -16.56 -15.46
C GLU A 318 -8.87 -15.61 -16.21
N THR A 319 -8.52 -14.49 -15.59
CA THR A 319 -7.57 -13.52 -16.16
C THR A 319 -6.16 -14.10 -16.28
N ILE A 320 -5.71 -14.87 -15.29
CA ILE A 320 -4.41 -15.56 -15.34
C ILE A 320 -4.47 -16.68 -16.38
N ASP A 321 -5.50 -17.56 -16.29
CA ASP A 321 -5.59 -18.78 -17.11
C ASP A 321 -5.79 -18.49 -18.61
N SER A 322 -6.38 -17.33 -18.94
CA SER A 322 -6.48 -16.86 -20.33
C SER A 322 -5.20 -16.25 -20.89
N GLY A 323 -4.13 -16.12 -20.09
CA GLY A 323 -2.87 -15.50 -20.50
C GLY A 323 -2.89 -13.96 -20.52
N LYS A 324 -4.01 -13.32 -20.19
CA LYS A 324 -4.13 -11.85 -20.18
C LYS A 324 -3.17 -11.20 -19.20
N ALA A 325 -2.92 -11.82 -18.04
CA ALA A 325 -2.04 -11.30 -17.03
C ALA A 325 -0.57 -11.24 -17.49
N ALA A 326 -0.09 -12.30 -18.14
CA ALA A 326 1.25 -12.33 -18.74
C ALA A 326 1.37 -11.31 -19.89
N ALA A 327 0.38 -11.25 -20.78
CA ALA A 327 0.36 -10.30 -21.88
C ALA A 327 0.31 -8.84 -21.42
N LEU A 328 -0.35 -8.54 -20.29
CA LEU A 328 -0.32 -7.20 -19.70
C LEU A 328 1.09 -6.82 -19.25
N LEU A 329 1.79 -7.72 -18.56
CA LEU A 329 3.17 -7.45 -18.11
C LEU A 329 4.07 -7.12 -19.29
N ASP A 330 3.99 -7.87 -20.38
CA ASP A 330 4.81 -7.61 -21.59
C ASP A 330 4.48 -6.23 -22.19
N LYS A 331 3.20 -5.87 -22.27
CA LYS A 331 2.77 -4.53 -22.70
C LYS A 331 3.26 -3.43 -21.79
N LEU A 332 3.19 -3.64 -20.47
CA LEU A 332 3.66 -2.68 -19.47
C LEU A 332 5.17 -2.44 -19.59
N ILE A 333 5.95 -3.50 -19.76
CA ILE A 333 7.40 -3.39 -19.96
C ILE A 333 7.69 -2.53 -21.19
N VAL A 334 7.06 -2.82 -22.32
CA VAL A 334 7.27 -2.04 -23.55
C VAL A 334 6.85 -0.59 -23.37
N ALA A 335 5.64 -0.35 -22.86
CA ALA A 335 5.08 1.00 -22.74
C ALA A 335 5.80 1.87 -21.71
N SER A 336 6.35 1.27 -20.63
CA SER A 336 7.09 2.02 -19.60
C SER A 336 8.50 2.42 -20.05
N ASN A 337 9.05 1.79 -21.07
CA ASN A 337 10.39 2.06 -21.61
C ASN A 337 10.38 2.92 -22.89
N GLN A 338 9.22 3.38 -23.33
CA GLN A 338 9.06 4.34 -24.42
C GLN A 338 9.07 5.78 -23.91
#